data_fd6453d7420e8f7839221a7be5712600
#
_entry.id   fd6453d7420e8f7839221a7be5712600
#
_cell.length_a   1.000
_cell.length_b   1.000
_cell.length_c   1.000
_cell.angle_alpha   90.00
_cell.angle_beta   90.00
_cell.angle_gamma   90.00
#
_symmetry.space_group_name_H-M   'P 1'
#
loop_
_entity.id
_entity.type
_entity.pdbx_description
1 polymer ?
#
loop_
_entity_poly.entity_id
_entity_poly.type
_entity_poly.pdbx_seq_one_letter_code
_entity_poly.pdbx_strand_id
1 'polypeptide(L)'
;MLSEEGIQEFIRLFKLHGSLDWRKNASQRLICEDNPAACEHPEDYQLIFGTSNKLRHDDPYLLLLSVFRQKVRNAKVIVCVGYSYGDEHINAMISNAMLENPIAKLVSVTYLDESQKESDHINTVMEKLGISNDRIDIQVRGARDFFEKTLSLDFIENIMPQTTAPF
;
A
#
# COMPACT_ATOMS: atom_id res chain seq x y z
N MET A 1 -16.98 -6.97 36.88
CA MET A 1 -17.67 -6.80 35.59
C MET A 1 -16.87 -5.73 34.86
N LEU A 2 -15.80 -6.13 34.11
CA LEU A 2 -15.01 -5.22 33.31
C LEU A 2 -15.78 -5.01 32.01
N SER A 3 -16.16 -3.75 31.75
CA SER A 3 -16.78 -3.33 30.50
C SER A 3 -15.83 -3.68 29.34
N GLU A 4 -16.31 -4.42 28.36
CA GLU A 4 -15.70 -4.52 27.04
C GLU A 4 -15.72 -3.11 26.43
N GLU A 5 -14.68 -2.33 26.68
CA GLU A 5 -14.40 -1.16 25.88
C GLU A 5 -14.08 -1.67 24.48
N GLY A 6 -15.03 -1.49 23.57
CA GLY A 6 -14.90 -1.93 22.18
C GLY A 6 -13.62 -1.37 21.57
N ILE A 7 -12.78 -2.25 21.05
CA ILE A 7 -11.60 -1.88 20.27
C ILE A 7 -12.13 -1.08 19.08
N GLN A 8 -11.92 0.23 19.11
CA GLN A 8 -12.29 1.09 18.00
C GLN A 8 -11.30 0.81 16.85
N GLU A 9 -11.74 0.10 15.82
CA GLU A 9 -10.94 -0.18 14.65
C GLU A 9 -10.79 1.10 13.83
N PHE A 10 -9.56 1.51 13.59
CA PHE A 10 -9.24 2.70 12.79
C PHE A 10 -8.59 2.31 11.48
N ILE A 11 -9.08 2.88 10.38
CA ILE A 11 -8.38 2.89 9.11
C ILE A 11 -7.37 4.03 9.13
N ARG A 12 -6.09 3.74 8.87
CA ARG A 12 -5.03 4.74 8.78
C ARG A 12 -4.62 4.92 7.33
N LEU A 13 -4.74 6.14 6.81
CA LEU A 13 -4.32 6.51 5.48
C LEU A 13 -2.94 7.16 5.51
N PHE A 14 -1.99 6.63 4.72
CA PHE A 14 -0.65 7.20 4.53
C PHE A 14 -0.51 7.71 3.10
N LYS A 15 -0.44 9.03 2.91
CA LYS A 15 -0.25 9.67 1.61
C LYS A 15 1.25 9.85 1.35
N LEU A 16 1.93 8.76 0.93
CA LEU A 16 3.40 8.68 0.86
C LEU A 16 4.03 9.68 -0.12
N HIS A 17 3.30 10.07 -1.14
CA HIS A 17 3.75 11.01 -2.16
C HIS A 17 3.08 12.39 -2.01
N GLY A 18 2.50 12.67 -0.86
CA GLY A 18 1.79 13.91 -0.60
C GLY A 18 0.34 13.90 -1.07
N SER A 19 -0.25 15.07 -1.15
CA SER A 19 -1.64 15.23 -1.51
C SER A 19 -1.93 16.62 -2.07
N LEU A 20 -2.97 16.73 -2.90
CA LEU A 20 -3.43 18.00 -3.45
C LEU A 20 -3.98 18.96 -2.39
N ASP A 21 -4.42 18.44 -1.25
CA ASP A 21 -4.87 19.21 -0.10
C ASP A 21 -3.74 19.62 0.86
N TRP A 22 -2.48 19.33 0.50
CA TRP A 22 -1.31 19.67 1.31
C TRP A 22 -0.56 20.87 0.74
N ARG A 23 -0.27 21.83 1.60
CA ARG A 23 0.61 22.95 1.30
C ARG A 23 1.45 23.37 2.52
N LYS A 24 2.50 24.16 2.29
CA LYS A 24 3.26 24.78 3.36
C LYS A 24 2.71 26.18 3.65
N ASN A 25 2.50 26.50 4.91
CA ASN A 25 2.18 27.86 5.33
C ASN A 25 3.43 28.76 5.33
N ALA A 26 3.25 30.05 5.66
CA ALA A 26 4.34 31.04 5.73
C ALA A 26 5.48 30.63 6.69
N SER A 27 5.21 29.79 7.68
CA SER A 27 6.21 29.24 8.62
C SER A 27 6.80 27.89 8.12
N GLN A 28 6.63 27.54 6.87
CA GLN A 28 7.10 26.29 6.24
C GLN A 28 6.53 25.02 6.90
N ARG A 29 5.44 25.12 7.65
CA ARG A 29 4.72 23.95 8.21
C ARG A 29 3.71 23.44 7.23
N LEU A 30 3.64 22.11 7.11
CA LEU A 30 2.61 21.45 6.33
C LEU A 30 1.23 21.68 6.97
N ILE A 31 0.27 22.08 6.14
CA ILE A 31 -1.13 22.18 6.53
C ILE A 31 -1.99 21.44 5.51
N CYS A 32 -3.13 20.90 5.98
CA CYS A 32 -4.16 20.36 5.10
C CYS A 32 -5.23 21.42 4.90
N GLU A 33 -5.69 21.56 3.67
CA GLU A 33 -6.78 22.48 3.33
C GLU A 33 -8.00 21.74 2.79
N ASP A 34 -9.16 22.15 3.22
CA ASP A 34 -10.43 21.54 2.79
C ASP A 34 -10.78 21.88 1.33
N ASN A 35 -10.17 22.93 0.77
CA ASN A 35 -10.36 23.32 -0.62
C ASN A 35 -9.05 23.34 -1.42
N PRO A 36 -8.72 22.25 -2.14
CA PRO A 36 -7.51 22.18 -2.96
C PRO A 36 -7.49 23.20 -4.12
N ALA A 37 -8.64 23.76 -4.54
CA ALA A 37 -8.70 24.79 -5.57
C ALA A 37 -8.14 26.17 -5.13
N ALA A 38 -7.74 26.31 -3.86
CA ALA A 38 -7.15 27.55 -3.34
C ALA A 38 -5.66 27.72 -3.67
N CYS A 39 -4.99 26.73 -4.24
CA CYS A 39 -3.60 26.89 -4.70
C CYS A 39 -3.59 27.53 -6.09
N GLU A 40 -3.09 28.75 -6.19
CA GLU A 40 -2.96 29.48 -7.45
C GLU A 40 -1.83 28.95 -8.32
N HIS A 41 -0.82 28.31 -7.71
CA HIS A 41 0.39 27.81 -8.38
C HIS A 41 0.61 26.31 -8.15
N PRO A 42 0.90 25.51 -9.19
CA PRO A 42 1.18 24.09 -9.08
C PRO A 42 2.33 23.73 -8.12
N GLU A 43 3.31 24.62 -7.99
CA GLU A 43 4.47 24.47 -7.08
C GLU A 43 4.12 24.53 -5.60
N ASP A 44 2.96 25.07 -5.24
CA ASP A 44 2.50 25.16 -3.86
C ASP A 44 1.99 23.82 -3.33
N TYR A 45 1.61 22.91 -4.23
CA TYR A 45 1.19 21.58 -3.86
C TYR A 45 2.36 20.75 -3.31
N GLN A 46 2.12 20.11 -2.19
CA GLN A 46 3.10 19.21 -1.60
C GLN A 46 2.91 17.80 -2.14
N LEU A 47 3.28 17.63 -3.41
CA LEU A 47 3.25 16.35 -4.13
C LEU A 47 4.64 15.98 -4.63
N ILE A 48 4.90 14.69 -4.69
CA ILE A 48 6.12 14.11 -5.26
C ILE A 48 5.76 13.50 -6.61
N PHE A 49 6.22 14.12 -7.69
CA PHE A 49 6.01 13.66 -9.06
C PHE A 49 7.29 13.12 -9.69
N GLY A 50 7.14 12.24 -10.67
CA GLY A 50 8.21 11.77 -11.55
C GLY A 50 8.86 10.47 -11.12
N THR A 51 9.77 9.98 -11.98
CA THR A 51 10.44 8.69 -11.86
C THR A 51 11.76 8.78 -11.09
N SER A 52 12.39 9.95 -11.08
CA SER A 52 13.69 10.17 -10.42
C SER A 52 13.50 10.98 -9.15
N ASN A 53 13.99 10.44 -8.04
CA ASN A 53 14.05 11.11 -6.74
C ASN A 53 12.72 11.25 -5.98
N LYS A 54 11.99 10.13 -5.82
CA LYS A 54 10.74 10.08 -5.03
C LYS A 54 10.96 10.16 -3.51
N LEU A 55 12.22 10.17 -3.05
CA LEU A 55 12.53 10.32 -1.63
C LEU A 55 12.74 11.79 -1.29
N ARG A 56 11.77 12.39 -0.63
CA ARG A 56 11.98 13.64 0.09
C ARG A 56 12.49 13.34 1.49
N HIS A 57 13.56 14.05 1.87
CA HIS A 57 14.22 13.88 3.17
C HIS A 57 13.65 14.82 4.24
N ASP A 58 12.60 15.57 3.91
CA ASP A 58 11.91 16.49 4.81
C ASP A 58 10.62 15.86 5.37
N ASP A 59 10.21 16.30 6.53
CA ASP A 59 8.92 15.94 7.11
C ASP A 59 7.76 16.58 6.32
N PRO A 60 6.64 15.87 6.20
CA PRO A 60 6.30 14.61 6.85
C PRO A 60 6.66 13.34 6.05
N TYR A 61 7.28 13.47 4.88
CA TYR A 61 7.47 12.33 3.96
C TYR A 61 8.35 11.24 4.55
N LEU A 62 9.46 11.62 5.19
CA LEU A 62 10.36 10.67 5.84
C LEU A 62 9.65 9.91 6.97
N LEU A 63 8.87 10.61 7.78
CA LEU A 63 8.07 10.01 8.85
C LEU A 63 7.04 9.04 8.28
N LEU A 64 6.28 9.46 7.25
CA LEU A 64 5.25 8.64 6.62
C LEU A 64 5.83 7.34 6.03
N LEU A 65 6.97 7.44 5.33
CA LEU A 65 7.69 6.28 4.79
C LEU A 65 8.17 5.35 5.90
N SER A 66 8.69 5.90 7.00
CA SER A 66 9.14 5.11 8.15
C SER A 66 7.98 4.34 8.79
N VAL A 67 6.84 5.00 9.03
CA VAL A 67 5.64 4.37 9.59
C VAL A 67 5.06 3.33 8.62
N PHE A 68 5.00 3.64 7.33
CA PHE A 68 4.56 2.70 6.30
C PHE A 68 5.43 1.44 6.30
N ARG A 69 6.76 1.60 6.25
CA ARG A 69 7.72 0.48 6.35
C ARG A 69 7.46 -0.41 7.56
N GLN A 70 7.26 0.20 8.73
CA GLN A 70 6.94 -0.55 9.94
C GLN A 70 5.62 -1.34 9.83
N LYS A 71 4.58 -0.73 9.22
CA LYS A 71 3.28 -1.39 9.03
C LYS A 71 3.36 -2.56 8.06
N VAL A 72 4.01 -2.36 6.91
CA VAL A 72 4.19 -3.41 5.90
C VAL A 72 5.01 -4.58 6.48
N ARG A 73 6.05 -4.29 7.25
CA ARG A 73 6.90 -5.28 7.89
C ARG A 73 6.16 -6.21 8.87
N ASN A 74 5.14 -5.68 9.54
CA ASN A 74 4.32 -6.42 10.50
C ASN A 74 3.05 -7.04 9.88
N ALA A 75 2.82 -6.82 8.58
CA ALA A 75 1.64 -7.32 7.91
C ALA A 75 1.75 -8.83 7.63
N LYS A 76 0.65 -9.55 7.86
CA LYS A 76 0.50 -10.94 7.42
C LYS A 76 -0.03 -11.01 5.99
N VAL A 77 -0.82 -10.04 5.59
CA VAL A 77 -1.35 -9.89 4.24
C VAL A 77 -1.12 -8.45 3.78
N ILE A 78 -0.54 -8.30 2.60
CA ILE A 78 -0.34 -7.02 1.92
C ILE A 78 -1.25 -7.02 0.70
N VAL A 79 -2.15 -6.05 0.61
CA VAL A 79 -3.07 -5.92 -0.53
C VAL A 79 -2.65 -4.72 -1.37
N CYS A 80 -2.23 -4.96 -2.60
CA CYS A 80 -1.89 -3.94 -3.59
C CYS A 80 -3.04 -3.77 -4.58
N VAL A 81 -3.64 -2.59 -4.65
CA VAL A 81 -4.79 -2.33 -5.52
C VAL A 81 -4.43 -1.27 -6.56
N GLY A 82 -4.47 -1.64 -7.84
CA GLY A 82 -4.13 -0.75 -8.95
C GLY A 82 -2.68 -0.27 -8.93
N TYR A 83 -1.78 -1.04 -8.33
CA TYR A 83 -0.37 -0.71 -8.22
C TYR A 83 0.42 -1.35 -9.37
N SER A 84 1.16 -0.50 -10.10
CA SER A 84 1.93 -0.93 -11.27
C SER A 84 3.33 -1.49 -10.97
N TYR A 85 3.73 -1.50 -9.71
CA TYR A 85 5.08 -1.87 -9.26
C TYR A 85 6.19 -1.02 -9.88
N GLY A 86 5.86 0.23 -10.25
CA GLY A 86 6.80 1.18 -10.82
C GLY A 86 7.60 2.00 -9.80
N ASP A 87 7.28 1.92 -8.51
CA ASP A 87 7.98 2.63 -7.44
C ASP A 87 8.98 1.72 -6.74
N GLU A 88 10.26 1.88 -7.07
CA GLU A 88 11.34 1.02 -6.55
C GLU A 88 11.48 1.10 -5.02
N HIS A 89 11.20 2.25 -4.40
CA HIS A 89 11.29 2.39 -2.95
C HIS A 89 10.18 1.64 -2.23
N ILE A 90 8.96 1.74 -2.75
CA ILE A 90 7.82 0.99 -2.22
C ILE A 90 8.03 -0.51 -2.45
N ASN A 91 8.48 -0.89 -3.65
CA ASN A 91 8.82 -2.28 -3.97
C ASN A 91 9.86 -2.84 -2.99
N ALA A 92 10.93 -2.09 -2.73
CA ALA A 92 11.97 -2.52 -1.79
C ALA A 92 11.42 -2.71 -0.35
N MET A 93 10.51 -1.85 0.10
CA MET A 93 9.88 -1.99 1.41
C MET A 93 8.99 -3.23 1.50
N ILE A 94 8.19 -3.51 0.46
CA ILE A 94 7.34 -4.70 0.37
C ILE A 94 8.21 -5.95 0.29
N SER A 95 9.22 -5.97 -0.61
CA SER A 95 10.15 -7.08 -0.79
C SER A 95 10.84 -7.46 0.53
N ASN A 96 11.43 -6.48 1.22
CA ASN A 96 12.08 -6.70 2.50
C ASN A 96 11.12 -7.25 3.56
N ALA A 97 9.90 -6.71 3.63
CA ALA A 97 8.88 -7.20 4.56
C ALA A 97 8.50 -8.66 4.26
N MET A 98 8.34 -9.00 2.99
CA MET A 98 8.05 -10.37 2.56
C MET A 98 9.21 -11.33 2.82
N LEU A 99 10.47 -10.87 2.71
CA LEU A 99 11.66 -11.66 3.05
C LEU A 99 11.77 -11.91 4.56
N GLU A 100 11.51 -10.89 5.38
CA GLU A 100 11.57 -10.99 6.85
C GLU A 100 10.41 -11.83 7.43
N ASN A 101 9.28 -11.89 6.73
CA ASN A 101 8.11 -12.67 7.12
C ASN A 101 7.74 -13.70 6.04
N PRO A 102 8.29 -14.93 6.12
CA PRO A 102 8.06 -15.97 5.10
C PRO A 102 6.61 -16.44 4.95
N ILE A 103 5.78 -16.22 5.97
CA ILE A 103 4.35 -16.59 5.92
C ILE A 103 3.44 -15.49 5.37
N ALA A 104 3.97 -14.28 5.18
CA ALA A 104 3.17 -13.18 4.63
C ALA A 104 2.74 -13.48 3.18
N LYS A 105 1.54 -13.05 2.83
CA LYS A 105 0.95 -13.17 1.50
C LYS A 105 0.75 -11.79 0.87
N LEU A 106 0.90 -11.73 -0.44
CA LEU A 106 0.60 -10.56 -1.25
C LEU A 106 -0.64 -10.82 -2.09
N VAL A 107 -1.62 -9.95 -1.99
CA VAL A 107 -2.78 -9.91 -2.89
C VAL A 107 -2.58 -8.75 -3.86
N SER A 108 -2.54 -9.04 -5.15
CA SER A 108 -2.44 -8.02 -6.19
C SER A 108 -3.76 -7.89 -6.93
N VAL A 109 -4.47 -6.80 -6.72
CA VAL A 109 -5.74 -6.49 -7.37
C VAL A 109 -5.46 -5.60 -8.57
N THR A 110 -5.71 -6.10 -9.75
CA THR A 110 -5.40 -5.41 -11.01
C THR A 110 -6.55 -5.53 -12.00
N TYR A 111 -6.68 -4.56 -12.88
CA TYR A 111 -7.52 -4.64 -14.05
C TYR A 111 -6.63 -4.98 -15.25
N LEU A 112 -6.98 -6.01 -15.99
CA LEU A 112 -6.29 -6.41 -17.22
C LEU A 112 -7.24 -6.20 -18.39
N ASP A 113 -6.75 -5.63 -19.46
CA ASP A 113 -7.48 -5.57 -20.73
C ASP A 113 -7.35 -6.89 -21.51
N GLU A 114 -8.05 -7.01 -22.63
CA GLU A 114 -8.07 -8.23 -23.45
C GLU A 114 -6.69 -8.63 -24.02
N SER A 115 -5.75 -7.70 -24.10
CA SER A 115 -4.39 -7.92 -24.59
C SER A 115 -3.40 -8.39 -23.51
N GLN A 116 -3.75 -8.23 -22.25
CA GLN A 116 -2.91 -8.51 -21.09
C GLN A 116 -3.23 -9.87 -20.48
N LYS A 117 -2.20 -10.59 -20.08
CA LYS A 117 -2.36 -11.89 -19.44
C LYS A 117 -2.03 -11.81 -17.96
N GLU A 118 -2.78 -12.53 -17.16
CA GLU A 118 -2.54 -12.69 -15.74
C GLU A 118 -1.13 -13.21 -15.46
N SER A 119 -0.63 -14.15 -16.28
CA SER A 119 0.74 -14.66 -16.18
C SER A 119 1.81 -13.58 -16.30
N ASP A 120 1.61 -12.59 -17.16
CA ASP A 120 2.57 -11.51 -17.38
C ASP A 120 2.58 -10.56 -16.17
N HIS A 121 1.41 -10.33 -15.57
CA HIS A 121 1.30 -9.56 -14.34
C HIS A 121 1.96 -10.29 -13.16
N ILE A 122 1.74 -11.59 -13.00
CA ILE A 122 2.42 -12.42 -11.99
C ILE A 122 3.94 -12.31 -12.15
N ASN A 123 4.45 -12.49 -13.36
CA ASN A 123 5.88 -12.40 -13.65
C ASN A 123 6.45 -11.02 -13.28
N THR A 124 5.71 -9.95 -13.59
CA THR A 124 6.09 -8.58 -13.20
C THR A 124 6.19 -8.44 -11.68
N VAL A 125 5.20 -8.93 -10.94
CA VAL A 125 5.20 -8.88 -9.46
C VAL A 125 6.38 -9.66 -8.89
N MET A 126 6.61 -10.88 -9.39
CA MET A 126 7.72 -11.74 -8.97
C MET A 126 9.07 -11.08 -9.22
N GLU A 127 9.27 -10.51 -10.42
CA GLU A 127 10.51 -9.82 -10.79
C GLU A 127 10.76 -8.58 -9.93
N LYS A 128 9.72 -7.72 -9.78
CA LYS A 128 9.84 -6.45 -9.08
C LYS A 128 9.99 -6.59 -7.56
N LEU A 129 9.44 -7.64 -6.97
CA LEU A 129 9.48 -7.86 -5.53
C LEU A 129 10.43 -8.99 -5.10
N GLY A 130 10.92 -9.80 -6.03
CA GLY A 130 11.80 -10.93 -5.72
C GLY A 130 11.11 -12.01 -4.85
N ILE A 131 9.81 -12.22 -5.03
CA ILE A 131 9.02 -13.20 -4.24
C ILE A 131 8.51 -14.32 -5.14
N SER A 132 8.26 -15.49 -4.54
CA SER A 132 7.77 -16.67 -5.26
C SER A 132 6.26 -16.60 -5.53
N ASN A 133 5.81 -17.29 -6.58
CA ASN A 133 4.42 -17.29 -7.02
C ASN A 133 3.44 -17.80 -5.96
N ASP A 134 3.84 -18.79 -5.16
CA ASP A 134 3.01 -19.37 -4.09
C ASP A 134 2.64 -18.37 -2.98
N ARG A 135 3.30 -17.22 -2.98
CA ARG A 135 3.04 -16.13 -2.03
C ARG A 135 2.19 -15.01 -2.60
N ILE A 136 1.81 -15.11 -3.87
CA ILE A 136 1.06 -14.09 -4.60
C ILE A 136 -0.32 -14.64 -4.92
N ASP A 137 -1.36 -13.86 -4.60
CA ASP A 137 -2.74 -14.06 -5.02
C ASP A 137 -3.11 -12.93 -5.99
N ILE A 138 -3.48 -13.25 -7.22
CA ILE A 138 -3.88 -12.26 -8.22
C ILE A 138 -5.40 -12.20 -8.30
N GLN A 139 -5.93 -11.00 -8.18
CA GLN A 139 -7.34 -10.69 -8.30
C GLN A 139 -7.57 -9.79 -9.53
N VAL A 140 -7.95 -10.39 -10.66
CA VAL A 140 -8.26 -9.66 -11.90
C VAL A 140 -9.66 -9.07 -11.82
N ARG A 141 -9.76 -7.89 -11.26
CA ARG A 141 -11.01 -7.14 -11.07
C ARG A 141 -10.78 -5.69 -10.72
N GLY A 142 -11.81 -4.87 -10.82
CA GLY A 142 -11.76 -3.48 -10.36
C GLY A 142 -11.69 -3.37 -8.83
N ALA A 143 -11.10 -2.29 -8.34
CA ALA A 143 -10.95 -2.02 -6.91
C ALA A 143 -12.30 -2.09 -6.17
N ARG A 144 -13.34 -1.45 -6.72
CA ARG A 144 -14.68 -1.45 -6.12
C ARG A 144 -15.24 -2.87 -5.94
N ASP A 145 -15.15 -3.67 -7.00
CA ASP A 145 -15.64 -5.04 -6.98
C ASP A 145 -14.86 -5.91 -5.97
N PHE A 146 -13.57 -5.69 -5.85
CA PHE A 146 -12.75 -6.35 -4.84
C PHE A 146 -13.18 -5.99 -3.42
N PHE A 147 -13.32 -4.70 -3.11
CA PHE A 147 -13.69 -4.27 -1.76
C PHE A 147 -15.13 -4.62 -1.37
N GLU A 148 -16.08 -4.56 -2.31
CA GLU A 148 -17.49 -4.81 -2.02
C GLU A 148 -17.85 -6.29 -1.98
N LYS A 149 -17.16 -7.16 -2.76
CA LYS A 149 -17.59 -8.55 -2.98
C LYS A 149 -16.57 -9.62 -2.59
N THR A 150 -15.29 -9.25 -2.52
CA THR A 150 -14.22 -10.24 -2.33
C THR A 150 -13.53 -10.11 -0.98
N LEU A 151 -13.17 -8.88 -0.59
CA LEU A 151 -12.46 -8.64 0.65
C LEU A 151 -13.36 -8.91 1.85
N SER A 152 -13.10 -10.01 2.54
CA SER A 152 -13.80 -10.46 3.74
C SER A 152 -12.81 -11.12 4.70
N LEU A 153 -13.21 -11.35 5.92
CA LEU A 153 -12.40 -12.12 6.86
C LEU A 153 -12.14 -13.53 6.34
N ASP A 154 -13.16 -14.19 5.80
CA ASP A 154 -13.03 -15.54 5.22
C ASP A 154 -12.03 -15.56 4.06
N PHE A 155 -12.03 -14.53 3.20
CA PHE A 155 -11.04 -14.41 2.13
C PHE A 155 -9.62 -14.30 2.70
N ILE A 156 -9.41 -13.45 3.70
CA ILE A 156 -8.09 -13.27 4.33
C ILE A 156 -7.63 -14.56 5.03
N GLU A 157 -8.52 -15.25 5.73
CA GLU A 157 -8.22 -16.51 6.39
C GLU A 157 -7.85 -17.63 5.41
N ASN A 158 -8.53 -17.68 4.25
CA ASN A 158 -8.26 -18.67 3.21
C ASN A 158 -6.91 -18.49 2.51
N ILE A 159 -6.43 -17.26 2.36
CA ILE A 159 -5.11 -17.01 1.74
C ILE A 159 -3.95 -17.15 2.72
N MET A 160 -4.21 -17.03 4.03
CA MET A 160 -3.17 -17.24 5.03
C MET A 160 -2.82 -18.72 5.16
N PRO A 161 -1.53 -19.06 5.32
CA PRO A 161 -1.16 -20.45 5.57
C PRO A 161 -1.84 -20.93 6.85
N GLN A 162 -2.50 -22.07 6.75
CA GLN A 162 -3.06 -22.77 7.91
C GLN A 162 -1.91 -23.04 8.87
N THR A 163 -1.93 -22.40 10.02
CA THR A 163 -1.00 -22.74 11.11
C THR A 163 -1.38 -24.13 11.60
N THR A 164 -0.76 -25.17 11.05
CA THR A 164 -0.74 -26.46 11.70
C THR A 164 0.04 -26.25 12.99
N ALA A 165 -0.69 -26.15 14.10
CA ALA A 165 -0.05 -26.15 15.41
C ALA A 165 0.77 -27.44 15.49
N PRO A 166 2.07 -27.38 15.82
CA PRO A 166 2.80 -28.59 16.14
C PRO A 166 2.17 -29.16 17.42
N PHE A 167 1.72 -30.39 17.33
CA PHE A 167 1.27 -31.16 18.49
C PHE A 167 2.40 -31.38 19.47
#